data_d2f6b53901d0b6fc712200399541a594
#
_entry.id   d2f6b53901d0b6fc712200399541a594
#
_cell.length_a   1.000
_cell.length_b   1.000
_cell.length_c   1.000
_cell.angle_alpha   90.00
_cell.angle_beta   90.00
_cell.angle_gamma   90.00
#
_symmetry.space_group_name_H-M   'P 1'
#
loop_
_entity.id
_entity.type
_entity.pdbx_description
1 polymer ?
#
loop_
_entity_poly.entity_id
_entity_poly.type
_entity_poly.pdbx_seq_one_letter_code
_entity_poly.pdbx_strand_id
1 'polypeptide(L)'
;MFKRLLNAQRKELLQDAEKTVTEMNDHDESFPDPSDRASWESEANRDLRIRDRERKLVEKIDEALARIADGSFGECDECGEMISVGRLKARPVTTLCIQCKSDQERKERQPNHSA
;
A
#
# COMPACT_ATOMS: atom_id res chain seq x y z
N MET A 1 -8.97 17.64 6.40
CA MET A 1 -7.71 17.13 6.95
C MET A 1 -7.27 15.84 6.27
N PHE A 2 -8.07 14.79 6.30
CA PHE A 2 -7.70 13.50 5.70
C PHE A 2 -7.54 13.54 4.19
N LYS A 3 -8.36 14.32 3.50
CA LYS A 3 -8.25 14.48 2.05
C LYS A 3 -6.86 15.03 1.65
N ARG A 4 -6.36 16.02 2.37
CA ARG A 4 -5.05 16.59 2.11
C ARG A 4 -3.92 15.60 2.39
N LEU A 5 -4.04 14.87 3.49
CA LEU A 5 -3.07 13.84 3.87
C LEU A 5 -3.01 12.74 2.82
N LEU A 6 -4.16 12.24 2.38
CA LEU A 6 -4.24 11.19 1.36
C LEU A 6 -3.69 11.66 0.02
N ASN A 7 -4.03 12.86 -0.41
CA ASN A 7 -3.50 13.42 -1.65
C ASN A 7 -1.98 13.61 -1.60
N ALA A 8 -1.44 14.04 -0.46
CA ALA A 8 0.00 14.18 -0.27
C ALA A 8 0.71 12.83 -0.34
N GLN A 9 0.17 11.80 0.31
CA GLN A 9 0.71 10.45 0.26
C GLN A 9 0.68 9.89 -1.15
N ARG A 10 -0.44 10.09 -1.86
CA ARG A 10 -0.60 9.63 -3.24
C ARG A 10 0.46 10.25 -4.15
N LYS A 11 0.66 11.55 -4.04
CA LYS A 11 1.64 12.28 -4.84
C LYS A 11 3.05 11.76 -4.57
N GLU A 12 3.41 11.57 -3.31
CA GLU A 12 4.72 11.05 -2.92
C GLU A 12 4.96 9.65 -3.48
N LEU A 13 3.98 8.75 -3.38
CA LEU A 13 4.10 7.40 -3.90
C LEU A 13 4.25 7.37 -5.42
N LEU A 14 3.53 8.22 -6.15
CA LEU A 14 3.64 8.29 -7.59
C LEU A 14 5.01 8.84 -8.03
N GLN A 15 5.55 9.80 -7.32
CA GLN A 15 6.89 10.32 -7.58
C GLN A 15 7.97 9.26 -7.34
N ASP A 16 7.86 8.50 -6.26
CA ASP A 16 8.79 7.42 -5.95
C ASP A 16 8.71 6.30 -6.99
N ALA A 17 7.52 5.97 -7.47
CA ALA A 17 7.34 4.97 -8.52
C ALA A 17 8.00 5.42 -9.83
N GLU A 18 7.85 6.67 -10.23
CA GLU A 18 8.52 7.22 -11.42
C GLU A 18 10.03 7.15 -11.28
N LYS A 19 10.55 7.52 -10.12
CA LYS A 19 11.98 7.47 -9.82
C LYS A 19 12.53 6.04 -9.95
N THR A 20 11.82 5.05 -9.41
CA THR A 20 12.21 3.65 -9.50
C THR A 20 12.27 3.18 -10.96
N VAL A 21 11.28 3.54 -11.78
CA VAL A 21 11.27 3.21 -13.21
C VAL A 21 12.48 3.82 -13.93
N THR A 22 12.77 5.09 -13.67
CA THR A 22 13.90 5.78 -14.26
C THR A 22 15.22 5.11 -13.88
N GLU A 23 15.41 4.78 -12.61
CA GLU A 23 16.59 4.07 -12.14
C GLU A 23 16.75 2.71 -12.79
N MET A 24 15.68 1.95 -12.96
CA MET A 24 15.69 0.66 -13.64
C MET A 24 16.07 0.80 -15.11
N ASN A 25 15.57 1.82 -15.78
CA ASN A 25 15.90 2.09 -17.19
C ASN A 25 17.36 2.47 -17.35
N ASP A 26 17.92 3.23 -16.41
CA ASP A 26 19.33 3.61 -16.42
C ASP A 26 20.26 2.40 -16.25
N HIS A 27 19.79 1.35 -15.62
CA HIS A 27 20.54 0.11 -15.43
C HIS A 27 20.41 -0.87 -16.62
N ASP A 28 19.66 -0.52 -17.64
CA ASP A 28 19.43 -1.36 -18.81
C ASP A 28 20.62 -1.36 -19.79
N GLU A 29 21.72 -0.73 -19.43
CA GLU A 29 22.95 -0.75 -20.22
C GLU A 29 23.76 -2.01 -19.92
N SER A 30 24.56 -2.44 -20.92
CA SER A 30 25.27 -3.70 -20.91
C SER A 30 26.09 -3.99 -19.65
N PHE A 31 25.89 -5.17 -19.07
CA PHE A 31 26.67 -5.67 -17.95
C PHE A 31 27.81 -6.53 -18.47
N PRO A 32 29.06 -6.16 -18.18
CA PRO A 32 30.21 -6.92 -18.69
C PRO A 32 30.44 -8.25 -18.00
N ASP A 33 29.82 -8.50 -16.85
CA ASP A 33 30.01 -9.67 -16.02
C ASP A 33 28.67 -10.35 -15.70
N PRO A 34 28.54 -11.68 -15.89
CA PRO A 34 27.32 -12.40 -15.49
C PRO A 34 26.92 -12.26 -14.02
N SER A 35 27.89 -12.11 -13.13
CA SER A 35 27.63 -11.87 -11.69
C SER A 35 26.92 -10.53 -11.47
N ASP A 36 27.38 -9.50 -12.18
CA ASP A 36 26.77 -8.17 -12.08
C ASP A 36 25.33 -8.19 -12.60
N ARG A 37 25.10 -8.93 -13.69
CA ARG A 37 23.76 -9.09 -14.26
C ARG A 37 22.82 -9.80 -13.30
N ALA A 38 23.27 -10.87 -12.63
CA ALA A 38 22.47 -11.59 -11.65
C ALA A 38 22.12 -10.71 -10.45
N SER A 39 23.07 -9.90 -9.96
CA SER A 39 22.81 -8.95 -8.89
C SER A 39 21.80 -7.89 -9.30
N TRP A 40 21.93 -7.36 -10.52
CA TRP A 40 20.98 -6.40 -11.06
C TRP A 40 19.57 -6.98 -11.16
N GLU A 41 19.43 -8.21 -11.66
CA GLU A 41 18.14 -8.88 -11.79
C GLU A 41 17.47 -9.07 -10.42
N SER A 42 18.24 -9.42 -9.39
CA SER A 42 17.73 -9.54 -8.02
C SER A 42 17.25 -8.20 -7.47
N GLU A 43 18.00 -7.13 -7.70
CA GLU A 43 17.61 -5.78 -7.30
C GLU A 43 16.39 -5.31 -8.06
N ALA A 44 16.33 -5.56 -9.37
CA ALA A 44 15.17 -5.21 -10.20
C ALA A 44 13.90 -5.92 -9.74
N ASN A 45 14.00 -7.21 -9.38
CA ASN A 45 12.87 -7.96 -8.85
C ASN A 45 12.38 -7.41 -7.52
N ARG A 46 13.29 -6.99 -6.65
CA ARG A 46 12.93 -6.34 -5.39
C ARG A 46 12.24 -5.00 -5.63
N ASP A 47 12.78 -4.20 -6.55
CA ASP A 47 12.19 -2.90 -6.91
C ASP A 47 10.80 -3.05 -7.50
N LEU A 48 10.59 -4.07 -8.34
CA LEU A 48 9.26 -4.37 -8.90
C LEU A 48 8.26 -4.76 -7.81
N ARG A 49 8.68 -5.51 -6.79
CA ARG A 49 7.82 -5.86 -5.66
C ARG A 49 7.44 -4.64 -4.83
N ILE A 50 8.40 -3.73 -4.60
CA ILE A 50 8.14 -2.47 -3.90
C ILE A 50 7.16 -1.62 -4.71
N ARG A 51 7.36 -1.50 -6.02
CA ARG A 51 6.45 -0.79 -6.94
C ARG A 51 5.04 -1.35 -6.90
N ASP A 52 4.91 -2.66 -6.90
CA ASP A 52 3.60 -3.32 -6.85
C ASP A 52 2.88 -3.02 -5.54
N ARG A 53 3.61 -3.03 -4.43
CA ARG A 53 3.08 -2.65 -3.11
C ARG A 53 2.63 -1.19 -3.09
N GLU A 54 3.43 -0.29 -3.65
CA GLU A 54 3.10 1.14 -3.74
C GLU A 54 1.86 1.37 -4.61
N ARG A 55 1.74 0.67 -5.72
CA ARG A 55 0.56 0.74 -6.59
C ARG A 55 -0.70 0.31 -5.86
N LYS A 56 -0.64 -0.77 -5.09
CA LYS A 56 -1.76 -1.25 -4.28
C LYS A 56 -2.13 -0.23 -3.21
N LEU A 57 -1.15 0.44 -2.63
CA LEU A 57 -1.39 1.49 -1.65
C LEU A 57 -2.06 2.70 -2.31
N VAL A 58 -1.66 3.09 -3.52
CA VAL A 58 -2.33 4.15 -4.28
C VAL A 58 -3.79 3.80 -4.53
N GLU A 59 -4.09 2.55 -4.88
CA GLU A 59 -5.47 2.10 -5.06
C GLU A 59 -6.29 2.25 -3.78
N LYS A 60 -5.71 1.90 -2.64
CA LYS A 60 -6.35 2.08 -1.32
C LYS A 60 -6.57 3.54 -0.99
N ILE A 61 -5.62 4.41 -1.34
CA ILE A 61 -5.77 5.87 -1.18
C ILE A 61 -6.91 6.38 -2.04
N ASP A 62 -7.01 5.94 -3.29
CA ASP A 62 -8.09 6.34 -4.19
C ASP A 62 -9.46 5.88 -3.65
N GLU A 63 -9.55 4.69 -3.10
CA GLU A 63 -10.76 4.21 -2.44
C GLU A 63 -11.13 5.08 -1.23
N ALA A 64 -10.15 5.46 -0.41
CA ALA A 64 -10.38 6.32 0.74
C ALA A 64 -10.86 7.72 0.31
N LEU A 65 -10.29 8.28 -0.76
CA LEU A 65 -10.73 9.55 -1.32
C LEU A 65 -12.17 9.47 -1.85
N ALA A 66 -12.53 8.35 -2.48
CA ALA A 66 -13.90 8.12 -2.94
C ALA A 66 -14.88 8.07 -1.77
N ARG A 67 -14.49 7.48 -0.65
CA ARG A 67 -15.30 7.44 0.58
C ARG A 67 -15.48 8.82 1.19
N ILE A 68 -14.47 9.67 1.12
CA ILE A 68 -14.62 11.08 1.55
C ILE A 68 -15.67 11.78 0.68
N ALA A 69 -15.63 11.52 -0.63
CA ALA A 69 -16.57 12.15 -1.57
C ALA A 69 -18.00 11.69 -1.35
N ASP A 70 -18.23 10.41 -1.00
CA ASP A 70 -19.56 9.87 -0.79
C ASP A 70 -20.04 9.93 0.67
N GLY A 71 -19.20 10.40 1.58
CA GLY A 71 -19.55 10.57 2.99
C GLY A 71 -19.38 9.33 3.86
N SER A 72 -18.86 8.24 3.34
CA SER A 72 -18.68 6.98 4.10
C SER A 72 -17.30 6.84 4.74
N PHE A 73 -16.42 7.81 4.56
CA PHE A 73 -15.07 7.76 5.12
C PHE A 73 -15.11 7.68 6.65
N GLY A 74 -14.33 6.76 7.20
CA GLY A 74 -14.22 6.57 8.63
C GLY A 74 -15.19 5.54 9.22
N GLU A 75 -16.05 4.95 8.41
CA GLU A 75 -16.94 3.87 8.84
C GLU A 75 -16.25 2.51 8.64
N CYS A 76 -16.35 1.64 9.64
CA CYS A 76 -15.84 0.28 9.54
C CYS A 76 -16.68 -0.55 8.56
N ASP A 77 -16.04 -1.23 7.60
CA ASP A 77 -16.73 -2.06 6.61
C ASP A 77 -17.43 -3.26 7.22
N GLU A 78 -16.94 -3.76 8.38
CA GLU A 78 -17.49 -4.97 8.99
C GLU A 78 -18.63 -4.66 9.97
N CYS A 79 -18.44 -3.72 10.87
CA CYS A 79 -19.42 -3.44 11.92
C CYS A 79 -20.20 -2.15 11.74
N GLY A 80 -19.81 -1.30 10.79
CA GLY A 80 -20.49 -0.03 10.52
C GLY A 80 -20.23 1.07 11.54
N GLU A 81 -19.46 0.81 12.58
CA GLU A 81 -19.11 1.82 13.57
C GLU A 81 -18.01 2.73 13.09
N MET A 82 -17.92 3.92 13.67
CA MET A 82 -16.88 4.88 13.31
C MET A 82 -15.50 4.41 13.78
N ILE A 83 -14.53 4.45 12.89
CA ILE A 83 -13.13 4.19 13.22
C ILE A 83 -12.59 5.38 14.01
N SER A 84 -11.78 5.12 15.04
CA SER A 84 -11.23 6.20 15.86
C SER A 84 -10.36 7.15 15.04
N VAL A 85 -10.36 8.43 15.38
CA VAL A 85 -9.55 9.44 14.70
C VAL A 85 -8.07 9.12 14.81
N GLY A 86 -7.62 8.62 15.94
CA GLY A 86 -6.22 8.23 16.12
C GLY A 86 -5.78 7.15 15.14
N ARG A 87 -6.63 6.15 14.92
CA ARG A 87 -6.36 5.09 13.96
C ARG A 87 -6.35 5.62 12.52
N LEU A 88 -7.28 6.50 12.19
CA LEU A 88 -7.34 7.13 10.87
C LEU A 88 -6.11 8.01 10.60
N LYS A 89 -5.62 8.71 11.62
CA LYS A 89 -4.38 9.50 11.48
C LYS A 89 -3.17 8.61 11.23
N ALA A 90 -3.11 7.46 11.90
CA ALA A 90 -2.02 6.51 11.72
C ALA A 90 -2.10 5.79 10.36
N ARG A 91 -3.31 5.41 9.95
CA ARG A 91 -3.55 4.70 8.69
C ARG A 91 -4.82 5.23 8.02
N PRO A 92 -4.72 6.30 7.23
CA PRO A 92 -5.91 6.91 6.61
C PRO A 92 -6.64 6.01 5.61
N VAL A 93 -5.98 4.97 5.12
CA VAL A 93 -6.57 4.02 4.16
C VAL A 93 -7.29 2.86 4.83
N THR A 94 -7.29 2.79 6.16
CA THR A 94 -7.92 1.68 6.87
C THR A 94 -9.43 1.65 6.65
N THR A 95 -9.97 0.45 6.49
CA THR A 95 -11.40 0.21 6.29
C THR A 95 -12.03 -0.51 7.46
N LEU A 96 -11.25 -0.88 8.47
CA LEU A 96 -11.69 -1.65 9.62
C LEU A 96 -11.32 -0.92 10.90
N CYS A 97 -12.21 -0.97 11.90
CA CYS A 97 -11.87 -0.53 13.24
C CYS A 97 -10.85 -1.50 13.86
N ILE A 98 -10.24 -1.09 14.98
CA ILE A 98 -9.20 -1.92 15.60
C ILE A 98 -9.74 -3.29 16.02
N GLN A 99 -10.97 -3.35 16.48
CA GLN A 99 -11.59 -4.61 16.90
C GLN A 99 -11.76 -5.57 15.73
N CYS A 100 -12.34 -5.10 14.63
CA CYS A 100 -12.55 -5.92 13.44
C CYS A 100 -11.23 -6.32 12.79
N LYS A 101 -10.24 -5.44 12.79
CA LYS A 101 -8.91 -5.76 12.26
C LYS A 101 -8.22 -6.83 13.11
N SER A 102 -8.31 -6.74 14.43
CA SER A 102 -7.78 -7.74 15.34
C SER A 102 -8.43 -9.10 15.13
N ASP A 103 -9.76 -9.12 14.95
CA ASP A 103 -10.50 -10.34 14.68
C ASP A 103 -10.08 -10.98 13.35
N GLN A 104 -9.87 -10.17 12.31
CA GLN A 104 -9.38 -10.65 11.02
C GLN A 104 -7.99 -11.28 11.16
N GLU A 105 -7.08 -10.61 11.82
CA GLU A 105 -5.72 -11.10 12.05
C GLU A 105 -5.72 -12.40 12.85
N ARG A 106 -6.61 -12.52 13.84
CA ARG A 106 -6.76 -13.73 14.62
C ARG A 106 -7.20 -14.91 13.75
N LYS A 107 -8.14 -14.70 12.84
CA LYS A 107 -8.58 -15.70 11.88
C LYS A 107 -7.46 -16.11 10.94
N GLU A 108 -6.66 -15.17 10.47
CA GLU A 108 -5.53 -15.44 9.60
C GLU A 108 -4.42 -16.25 10.28
N ARG A 109 -4.25 -16.06 11.60
CA ARG A 109 -3.26 -16.81 12.39
C ARG A 109 -3.66 -18.26 12.67
N GLN A 110 -4.87 -18.65 12.33
CA GLN A 110 -5.39 -19.99 12.58
C GLN A 110 -5.67 -20.71 11.27
N PRO A 111 -4.63 -21.05 10.48
CA PRO A 111 -4.81 -21.54 9.12
C PRO A 111 -5.41 -22.94 9.01
N ASN A 112 -5.44 -23.72 10.08
CA ASN A 112 -5.80 -25.14 10.03
C ASN A 112 -7.19 -25.46 10.58
N HIS A 113 -8.07 -24.49 10.71
CA HIS A 113 -9.39 -24.71 11.28
C HIS A 113 -10.40 -25.26 10.31
N SER A 114 -10.03 -25.43 9.07
CA SER A 114 -10.89 -25.99 8.04
C SER A 114 -10.87 -27.49 8.01
N ALA A 115 -10.12 -28.11 8.86
CA ALA A 115 -10.03 -29.58 8.89
C ALA A 115 -11.28 -30.22 9.47
#